data_e0d4a719e6c5880277b9144d3bfdf686
#
_entry.id   e0d4a719e6c5880277b9144d3bfdf686
#
_cell.length_a   1.000
_cell.length_b   1.000
_cell.length_c   1.000
_cell.angle_alpha   90.00
_cell.angle_beta   90.00
_cell.angle_gamma   90.00
#
_symmetry.space_group_name_H-M   'P 1'
#
loop_
_entity.id
_entity.type
_entity.pdbx_description
1 polymer ?
#
loop_
_entity_poly.entity_id
_entity_poly.type
_entity_poly.pdbx_seq_one_letter_code
_entity_poly.pdbx_strand_id
1 'polypeptide(L)'
;MAASLKIDFNNLYKIDNISTDLRFSSFKTNLKAGKEVPLVVKISNESHALLPNVYNLAFGPLNSKGKIDDKAELNHTDYSKVFSTILFSAFAYLKNNPDHYLGIDGSDNARAYFYYRAIQQNFRYLDQHFRMFGIKYFVRITRFGKTQYDNPFDFEDIMPYPFRIDKGSKISQDQMYNYFIFNLKE
;
A
#
# COMPACT_ATOMS: atom_id res chain seq x y z
N MET A 1 -20.64 1.17 -13.44
CA MET A 1 -20.51 1.28 -11.97
C MET A 1 -19.26 0.52 -11.56
N ALA A 2 -18.28 1.19 -10.94
CA ALA A 2 -17.10 0.50 -10.41
C ALA A 2 -17.59 -0.46 -9.31
N ALA A 3 -17.23 -1.75 -9.42
CA ALA A 3 -17.57 -2.74 -8.40
C ALA A 3 -17.03 -2.27 -7.04
N SER A 4 -17.89 -2.32 -6.03
CA SER A 4 -17.50 -1.97 -4.66
C SER A 4 -16.49 -3.01 -4.16
N LEU A 5 -15.28 -2.57 -3.84
CA LEU A 5 -14.25 -3.42 -3.23
C LEU A 5 -14.66 -3.72 -1.78
N LYS A 6 -14.83 -4.99 -1.43
CA LYS A 6 -15.15 -5.43 -0.06
C LYS A 6 -14.00 -6.28 0.48
N ILE A 7 -13.37 -5.82 1.55
CA ILE A 7 -12.33 -6.58 2.26
C ILE A 7 -12.99 -7.52 3.28
N ASP A 8 -12.61 -8.80 3.22
CA ASP A 8 -13.12 -9.83 4.10
C ASP A 8 -12.07 -10.94 4.28
N PHE A 9 -11.51 -11.08 5.47
CA PHE A 9 -10.49 -12.09 5.79
C PHE A 9 -11.06 -13.52 5.88
N ASN A 10 -12.38 -13.69 5.75
CA ASN A 10 -13.00 -15.01 5.59
C ASN A 10 -13.15 -15.41 4.10
N ASN A 11 -12.86 -14.50 3.15
CA ASN A 11 -12.94 -14.75 1.72
C ASN A 11 -11.57 -14.54 1.05
N LEU A 12 -10.71 -15.56 1.12
CA LEU A 12 -9.33 -15.51 0.66
C LEU A 12 -9.06 -16.53 -0.44
N TYR A 13 -8.12 -16.22 -1.32
CA TYR A 13 -7.49 -17.25 -2.16
C TYR A 13 -6.60 -18.14 -1.29
N LYS A 14 -6.47 -19.41 -1.71
CA LYS A 14 -5.51 -20.33 -1.08
C LYS A 14 -4.09 -19.81 -1.32
N ILE A 15 -3.31 -19.68 -0.25
CA ILE A 15 -1.89 -19.38 -0.36
C ILE A 15 -1.16 -20.63 -0.80
N ASP A 16 -0.42 -20.55 -1.91
CA ASP A 16 0.34 -21.67 -2.47
C ASP A 16 1.73 -21.77 -1.84
N ASN A 17 2.39 -20.62 -1.62
CA ASN A 17 3.71 -20.55 -0.99
C ASN A 17 3.76 -19.40 0.00
N ILE A 18 4.49 -19.60 1.09
CA ILE A 18 4.76 -18.59 2.11
C ILE A 18 6.16 -18.79 2.67
N SER A 19 6.92 -17.72 2.86
CA SER A 19 8.23 -17.78 3.51
C SER A 19 8.10 -17.88 5.03
N THR A 20 9.11 -18.42 5.69
CA THR A 20 9.12 -18.59 7.16
C THR A 20 9.06 -17.27 7.93
N ASP A 21 9.60 -16.20 7.35
CA ASP A 21 9.55 -14.83 7.89
C ASP A 21 8.30 -14.04 7.49
N LEU A 22 7.38 -14.67 6.74
CA LEU A 22 6.13 -14.10 6.22
C LEU A 22 6.32 -12.88 5.30
N ARG A 23 7.54 -12.62 4.81
CA ARG A 23 7.81 -11.50 3.88
C ARG A 23 7.45 -11.81 2.44
N PHE A 24 7.21 -13.06 2.13
CA PHE A 24 6.82 -13.52 0.80
C PHE A 24 5.64 -14.46 0.90
N SER A 25 4.63 -14.21 0.07
CA SER A 25 3.56 -15.18 -0.19
C SER A 25 3.14 -15.15 -1.66
N SER A 26 2.56 -16.23 -2.15
CA SER A 26 2.00 -16.31 -3.48
C SER A 26 0.68 -17.07 -3.49
N PHE A 27 -0.21 -16.68 -4.38
CA PHE A 27 -1.50 -17.33 -4.62
C PHE A 27 -1.91 -17.16 -6.08
N LYS A 28 -2.85 -17.98 -6.53
CA LYS A 28 -3.40 -17.87 -7.89
C LYS A 28 -4.73 -17.17 -7.87
N THR A 29 -4.96 -16.30 -8.84
CA THR A 29 -6.20 -15.58 -9.06
C THR A 29 -6.75 -15.87 -10.44
N ASN A 30 -8.08 -15.83 -10.57
CA ASN A 30 -8.78 -16.03 -11.85
C ASN A 30 -9.04 -14.69 -12.53
N LEU A 31 -8.68 -14.60 -13.80
CA LEU A 31 -9.04 -13.48 -14.65
C LEU A 31 -10.41 -13.70 -15.31
N LYS A 32 -11.09 -12.62 -15.67
CA LYS A 32 -12.37 -12.68 -16.40
C LYS A 32 -12.28 -13.42 -17.72
N ALA A 33 -11.09 -13.47 -18.31
CA ALA A 33 -10.81 -14.25 -19.53
C ALA A 33 -10.68 -15.77 -19.30
N GLY A 34 -10.96 -16.27 -18.07
CA GLY A 34 -10.86 -17.69 -17.72
C GLY A 34 -9.44 -18.20 -17.49
N LYS A 35 -8.45 -17.32 -17.42
CA LYS A 35 -7.04 -17.66 -17.18
C LYS A 35 -6.69 -17.49 -15.70
N GLU A 36 -5.94 -18.44 -15.14
CA GLU A 36 -5.28 -18.28 -13.84
C GLU A 36 -3.96 -17.53 -13.98
N VAL A 37 -3.69 -16.62 -13.04
CA VAL A 37 -2.41 -15.90 -12.97
C VAL A 37 -1.89 -15.95 -11.53
N PRO A 38 -0.62 -16.32 -11.33
CA PRO A 38 0.01 -16.25 -10.03
C PRO A 38 0.27 -14.79 -9.65
N LEU A 39 -0.09 -14.43 -8.42
CA LEU A 39 0.26 -13.16 -7.78
C LEU A 39 1.22 -13.42 -6.63
N VAL A 40 2.12 -12.48 -6.44
CA VAL A 40 3.09 -12.48 -5.35
C VAL A 40 2.81 -11.28 -4.46
N VAL A 41 2.94 -11.48 -3.17
CA VAL A 41 2.98 -10.43 -2.14
C VAL A 41 4.38 -10.45 -1.54
N LYS A 42 5.04 -9.32 -1.50
CA LYS A 42 6.40 -9.20 -0.98
C LYS A 42 6.52 -7.99 -0.06
N ILE A 43 7.14 -8.21 1.10
CA ILE A 43 7.49 -7.16 2.06
C ILE A 43 9.00 -6.95 1.97
N SER A 44 9.45 -5.70 1.86
CA SER A 44 10.87 -5.36 1.74
C SER A 44 11.66 -5.83 2.97
N ASN A 45 12.94 -6.18 2.77
CA ASN A 45 13.85 -6.53 3.88
C ASN A 45 14.35 -5.28 4.60
N GLU A 46 14.47 -4.17 3.87
CA GLU A 46 14.94 -2.89 4.39
C GLU A 46 13.75 -1.98 4.67
N SER A 47 13.86 -1.19 5.73
CA SER A 47 12.88 -0.16 6.05
C SER A 47 12.97 1.00 5.06
N HIS A 48 11.92 1.77 4.96
CA HIS A 48 11.87 2.98 4.15
C HIS A 48 12.90 4.01 4.66
N ALA A 49 13.65 4.65 3.75
CA ALA A 49 14.76 5.54 4.09
C ALA A 49 14.38 6.70 5.04
N LEU A 50 13.16 7.24 4.89
CA LEU A 50 12.67 8.37 5.69
C LEU A 50 11.68 7.97 6.79
N LEU A 51 11.28 6.71 6.86
CA LEU A 51 10.25 6.22 7.79
C LEU A 51 10.79 4.97 8.50
N PRO A 52 11.37 5.10 9.70
CA PRO A 52 11.90 3.96 10.42
C PRO A 52 10.80 2.95 10.74
N ASN A 53 11.15 1.66 10.68
CA ASN A 53 10.25 0.52 10.88
C ASN A 53 9.07 0.41 9.88
N VAL A 54 9.07 1.20 8.81
CA VAL A 54 8.10 1.07 7.71
C VAL A 54 8.73 0.23 6.59
N TYR A 55 8.09 -0.89 6.24
CA TYR A 55 8.52 -1.80 5.18
C TYR A 55 7.56 -1.74 4.01
N ASN A 56 8.09 -1.73 2.79
CA ASN A 56 7.25 -1.63 1.60
C ASN A 56 6.52 -2.95 1.32
N LEU A 57 5.20 -2.87 1.14
CA LEU A 57 4.34 -3.95 0.70
C LEU A 57 4.10 -3.83 -0.80
N ALA A 58 4.71 -4.71 -1.57
CA ALA A 58 4.55 -4.82 -3.01
C ALA A 58 3.74 -6.06 -3.38
N PHE A 59 2.93 -5.97 -4.41
CA PHE A 59 2.14 -7.11 -4.90
C PHE A 59 1.86 -6.98 -6.41
N GLY A 60 1.75 -8.12 -7.06
CA GLY A 60 1.49 -8.20 -8.50
C GLY A 60 1.98 -9.52 -9.10
N PRO A 61 1.82 -9.70 -10.40
CA PRO A 61 2.44 -10.82 -11.12
C PRO A 61 3.95 -10.60 -11.22
N LEU A 62 4.69 -11.66 -11.42
CA LEU A 62 6.11 -11.57 -11.76
C LEU A 62 6.28 -11.36 -13.26
N ASN A 63 7.16 -10.42 -13.62
CA ASN A 63 7.59 -10.25 -15.00
C ASN A 63 8.63 -11.32 -15.40
N SER A 64 9.10 -11.32 -16.64
CA SER A 64 10.09 -12.25 -17.17
C SER A 64 11.45 -12.23 -16.44
N LYS A 65 11.73 -11.16 -15.67
CA LYS A 65 12.95 -11.00 -14.86
C LYS A 65 12.73 -11.39 -13.40
N GLY A 66 11.59 -11.99 -13.04
CA GLY A 66 11.26 -12.38 -11.67
C GLY A 66 10.99 -11.22 -10.72
N LYS A 67 10.75 -10.00 -11.23
CA LYS A 67 10.36 -8.83 -10.43
C LYS A 67 8.84 -8.65 -10.49
N ILE A 68 8.27 -8.13 -9.41
CA ILE A 68 6.85 -7.78 -9.39
C ILE A 68 6.60 -6.69 -10.44
N ASP A 69 5.61 -6.93 -11.30
CA ASP A 69 5.08 -5.95 -12.24
C ASP A 69 3.87 -5.28 -11.60
N ASP A 70 4.12 -4.18 -10.92
CA ASP A 70 3.10 -3.39 -10.24
C ASP A 70 2.23 -2.55 -11.20
N LYS A 71 2.61 -2.49 -12.48
CA LYS A 71 1.87 -1.81 -13.56
C LYS A 71 1.01 -2.76 -14.38
N ALA A 72 1.06 -4.06 -14.12
CA ALA A 72 0.27 -5.03 -14.85
C ALA A 72 -1.24 -4.77 -14.66
N GLU A 73 -1.94 -4.55 -15.76
CA GLU A 73 -3.40 -4.42 -15.78
C GLU A 73 -4.04 -5.81 -15.86
N LEU A 74 -4.46 -6.33 -14.72
CA LEU A 74 -5.11 -7.65 -14.63
C LEU A 74 -6.60 -7.48 -14.35
N ASN A 75 -7.44 -8.02 -15.24
CA ASN A 75 -8.88 -8.06 -15.05
C ASN A 75 -9.29 -9.28 -14.21
N HIS A 76 -9.17 -9.14 -12.88
CA HIS A 76 -9.55 -10.21 -11.95
C HIS A 76 -11.07 -10.44 -11.94
N THR A 77 -11.47 -11.69 -11.73
CA THR A 77 -12.87 -12.06 -11.53
C THR A 77 -13.40 -11.50 -10.21
N ASP A 78 -12.56 -11.53 -9.18
CA ASP A 78 -12.91 -11.04 -7.83
C ASP A 78 -11.75 -10.22 -7.24
N TYR A 79 -11.80 -8.91 -7.42
CA TYR A 79 -10.87 -7.96 -6.83
C TYR A 79 -10.94 -7.94 -5.31
N SER A 80 -12.14 -8.12 -4.74
CA SER A 80 -12.33 -8.13 -3.28
C SER A 80 -11.53 -9.26 -2.64
N LYS A 81 -11.60 -10.44 -3.23
CA LYS A 81 -10.84 -11.61 -2.77
C LYS A 81 -9.34 -11.45 -2.94
N VAL A 82 -8.88 -10.84 -4.06
CA VAL A 82 -7.46 -10.52 -4.28
C VAL A 82 -6.94 -9.60 -3.18
N PHE A 83 -7.59 -8.44 -2.96
CA PHE A 83 -7.14 -7.48 -1.96
C PHE A 83 -7.29 -8.00 -0.53
N SER A 84 -8.32 -8.79 -0.24
CA SER A 84 -8.45 -9.48 1.06
C SER A 84 -7.26 -10.40 1.31
N THR A 85 -6.82 -11.17 0.31
CA THR A 85 -5.69 -12.09 0.42
C THR A 85 -4.38 -11.34 0.64
N ILE A 86 -4.15 -10.24 -0.09
CA ILE A 86 -2.96 -9.39 0.07
C ILE A 86 -2.92 -8.79 1.50
N LEU A 87 -4.02 -8.19 1.95
CA LEU A 87 -4.09 -7.58 3.29
C LEU A 87 -4.03 -8.61 4.41
N PHE A 88 -4.53 -9.82 4.20
CA PHE A 88 -4.38 -10.91 5.16
C PHE A 88 -2.94 -11.37 5.29
N SER A 89 -2.18 -11.45 4.18
CA SER A 89 -0.74 -11.73 4.23
C SER A 89 0.01 -10.64 5.01
N ALA A 90 -0.34 -9.38 4.79
CA ALA A 90 0.20 -8.25 5.54
C ALA A 90 -0.16 -8.32 7.04
N PHE A 91 -1.40 -8.69 7.37
CA PHE A 91 -1.86 -8.88 8.74
C PHE A 91 -1.07 -10.01 9.45
N ALA A 92 -0.88 -11.15 8.78
CA ALA A 92 -0.11 -12.26 9.33
C ALA A 92 1.35 -11.87 9.63
N TYR A 93 2.00 -11.10 8.72
CA TYR A 93 3.33 -10.56 8.95
C TYR A 93 3.38 -9.64 10.16
N LEU A 94 2.47 -8.68 10.25
CA LEU A 94 2.44 -7.71 11.36
C LEU A 94 2.13 -8.37 12.70
N LYS A 95 1.37 -9.47 12.74
CA LYS A 95 1.15 -10.26 13.95
C LYS A 95 2.45 -10.79 14.55
N ASN A 96 3.42 -11.14 13.71
CA ASN A 96 4.73 -11.61 14.15
C ASN A 96 5.74 -10.47 14.33
N ASN A 97 5.40 -9.25 13.88
CA ASN A 97 6.26 -8.07 13.92
C ASN A 97 5.42 -6.84 14.35
N PRO A 98 4.93 -6.79 15.61
CA PRO A 98 3.97 -5.77 16.04
C PRO A 98 4.51 -4.33 15.99
N ASP A 99 5.82 -4.14 16.09
CA ASP A 99 6.49 -2.84 16.04
C ASP A 99 6.72 -2.34 14.59
N HIS A 100 6.40 -3.17 13.60
CA HIS A 100 6.57 -2.81 12.20
C HIS A 100 5.33 -2.11 11.64
N TYR A 101 5.56 -1.30 10.63
CA TYR A 101 4.55 -0.72 9.77
C TYR A 101 4.73 -1.26 8.36
N LEU A 102 3.65 -1.46 7.64
CA LEU A 102 3.68 -1.75 6.22
C LEU A 102 3.19 -0.56 5.43
N GLY A 103 3.85 -0.30 4.32
CA GLY A 103 3.55 0.83 3.47
C GLY A 103 3.25 0.43 2.03
N ILE A 104 2.30 1.13 1.41
CA ILE A 104 1.92 0.95 0.00
C ILE A 104 2.09 2.28 -0.71
N ASP A 105 2.89 2.25 -1.79
CA ASP A 105 3.07 3.39 -2.69
C ASP A 105 1.95 3.41 -3.74
N GLY A 106 1.32 4.56 -3.91
CA GLY A 106 0.34 4.79 -4.95
C GLY A 106 0.92 4.96 -6.35
N SER A 107 2.24 5.14 -6.47
CA SER A 107 3.01 5.44 -7.69
C SER A 107 2.51 6.65 -8.52
N ASP A 108 1.22 6.93 -8.51
CA ASP A 108 0.58 8.11 -9.10
C ASP A 108 -0.70 8.48 -8.32
N ASN A 109 -1.21 9.69 -8.56
CA ASN A 109 -2.39 10.20 -7.84
C ASN A 109 -3.66 9.38 -8.08
N ALA A 110 -3.82 8.76 -9.24
CA ALA A 110 -5.00 7.96 -9.55
C ALA A 110 -5.01 6.67 -8.75
N ARG A 111 -3.86 5.99 -8.66
CA ARG A 111 -3.67 4.77 -7.86
C ARG A 111 -3.75 5.07 -6.36
N ALA A 112 -3.13 6.15 -5.91
CA ALA A 112 -3.24 6.61 -4.53
C ALA A 112 -4.70 6.91 -4.14
N TYR A 113 -5.46 7.55 -5.03
CA TYR A 113 -6.88 7.79 -4.83
C TYR A 113 -7.71 6.51 -4.80
N PHE A 114 -7.36 5.53 -5.62
CA PHE A 114 -7.99 4.20 -5.57
C PHE A 114 -7.76 3.52 -4.21
N TYR A 115 -6.53 3.51 -3.68
CA TYR A 115 -6.23 2.96 -2.36
C TYR A 115 -6.98 3.70 -1.25
N TYR A 116 -6.99 5.03 -1.31
CA TYR A 116 -7.73 5.84 -0.34
C TYR A 116 -9.23 5.50 -0.35
N ARG A 117 -9.84 5.39 -1.53
CA ARG A 117 -11.25 4.98 -1.63
C ARG A 117 -11.50 3.58 -1.10
N ALA A 118 -10.61 2.63 -1.39
CA ALA A 118 -10.70 1.27 -0.87
C ALA A 118 -10.65 1.24 0.66
N ILE A 119 -9.74 2.03 1.27
CA ILE A 119 -9.66 2.21 2.72
C ILE A 119 -10.97 2.81 3.26
N GLN A 120 -11.47 3.89 2.68
CA GLN A 120 -12.70 4.55 3.14
C GLN A 120 -13.94 3.64 3.03
N GLN A 121 -14.07 2.88 1.94
CA GLN A 121 -15.18 1.93 1.75
C GLN A 121 -15.16 0.81 2.79
N ASN A 122 -13.97 0.36 3.20
CA ASN A 122 -13.78 -0.74 4.14
C ASN A 122 -13.36 -0.27 5.54
N PHE A 123 -13.47 1.03 5.85
CA PHE A 123 -12.89 1.63 7.04
C PHE A 123 -13.30 0.91 8.32
N ARG A 124 -14.59 0.61 8.51
CA ARG A 124 -15.09 -0.06 9.74
C ARG A 124 -14.48 -1.44 9.94
N TYR A 125 -14.21 -2.16 8.86
CA TYR A 125 -13.59 -3.48 8.92
C TYR A 125 -12.09 -3.37 9.16
N LEU A 126 -11.41 -2.53 8.38
CA LEU A 126 -9.97 -2.33 8.49
C LEU A 126 -9.55 -1.74 9.84
N ASP A 127 -10.33 -0.80 10.39
CA ASP A 127 -10.08 -0.17 11.69
C ASP A 127 -10.21 -1.15 12.88
N GLN A 128 -10.78 -2.34 12.68
CA GLN A 128 -10.76 -3.41 13.68
C GLN A 128 -9.39 -4.09 13.77
N HIS A 129 -8.58 -4.01 12.72
CA HIS A 129 -7.30 -4.71 12.58
C HIS A 129 -6.11 -3.78 12.53
N PHE A 130 -6.26 -2.58 11.94
CA PHE A 130 -5.16 -1.69 11.63
C PHE A 130 -5.39 -0.26 12.12
N ARG A 131 -4.30 0.40 12.50
CA ARG A 131 -4.18 1.86 12.49
C ARG A 131 -3.66 2.27 11.11
N MET A 132 -4.29 3.24 10.47
CA MET A 132 -4.03 3.61 9.07
C MET A 132 -3.66 5.08 8.99
N PHE A 133 -2.60 5.37 8.22
CA PHE A 133 -2.09 6.73 8.03
C PHE A 133 -1.79 6.97 6.55
N GLY A 134 -1.99 8.20 6.12
CA GLY A 134 -1.50 8.70 4.85
C GLY A 134 -0.29 9.60 5.09
N ILE A 135 0.75 9.48 4.27
CA ILE A 135 1.98 10.24 4.38
C ILE A 135 2.00 11.34 3.33
N LYS A 136 2.31 12.55 3.75
CA LYS A 136 2.71 13.66 2.87
C LYS A 136 4.18 13.98 3.13
N TYR A 137 4.92 14.27 2.07
CA TYR A 137 6.29 14.73 2.18
C TYR A 137 6.30 16.26 2.07
N PHE A 138 6.98 16.90 3.01
CA PHE A 138 7.23 18.33 3.00
C PHE A 138 8.71 18.55 2.72
N VAL A 139 8.99 19.45 1.78
CA VAL A 139 10.34 19.84 1.41
C VAL A 139 10.62 21.20 2.03
N ARG A 140 11.78 21.34 2.66
CA ARG A 140 12.21 22.62 3.20
C ARG A 140 12.41 23.62 2.06
N ILE A 141 11.89 24.84 2.26
CA ILE A 141 12.19 25.98 1.39
C ILE A 141 13.38 26.72 1.97
N THR A 142 14.47 26.83 1.21
CA THR A 142 15.63 27.61 1.59
C THR A 142 15.28 29.09 1.64
N ARG A 143 15.82 29.81 2.64
CA ARG A 143 15.66 31.26 2.71
C ARG A 143 16.53 31.90 1.65
N PHE A 144 15.92 32.80 0.88
CA PHE A 144 16.62 33.64 -0.05
C PHE A 144 17.18 34.86 0.69
N GLY A 145 18.45 35.15 0.47
CA GLY A 145 19.04 36.42 0.81
C GLY A 145 18.64 37.48 -0.25
N LYS A 146 19.64 38.23 -0.72
CA LYS A 146 19.43 39.21 -1.80
C LYS A 146 19.33 38.57 -3.20
N THR A 147 19.72 37.29 -3.33
CA THR A 147 19.73 36.52 -4.59
C THR A 147 18.64 35.45 -4.50
N GLN A 148 17.78 35.40 -5.50
CA GLN A 148 16.76 34.36 -5.62
C GLN A 148 17.37 33.19 -6.38
N TYR A 149 17.20 31.95 -5.84
CA TYR A 149 17.63 30.74 -6.52
C TYR A 149 16.53 30.27 -7.49
N ASP A 150 16.94 29.65 -8.61
CA ASP A 150 16.01 29.07 -9.58
C ASP A 150 15.18 27.93 -8.96
N ASN A 151 15.77 27.19 -8.03
CA ASN A 151 15.10 26.14 -7.28
C ASN A 151 15.25 26.37 -5.76
N PRO A 152 14.17 26.80 -5.07
CA PRO A 152 14.20 27.07 -3.63
C PRO A 152 14.05 25.83 -2.76
N PHE A 153 13.76 24.66 -3.34
CA PHE A 153 13.47 23.45 -2.59
C PHE A 153 14.76 22.72 -2.20
N ASP A 154 14.90 22.45 -0.91
CA ASP A 154 15.97 21.65 -0.35
C ASP A 154 15.54 20.17 -0.34
N PHE A 155 15.84 19.45 -1.42
CA PHE A 155 15.48 18.03 -1.55
C PHE A 155 16.31 17.10 -0.67
N GLU A 156 17.30 17.59 0.04
CA GLU A 156 18.05 16.85 1.06
C GLU A 156 17.34 16.94 2.44
N ASP A 157 16.45 17.93 2.63
CA ASP A 157 15.66 18.12 3.84
C ASP A 157 14.17 17.85 3.56
N ILE A 158 13.84 16.56 3.45
CA ILE A 158 12.48 16.07 3.22
C ILE A 158 11.92 15.47 4.50
N MET A 159 10.80 16.00 4.97
CA MET A 159 10.10 15.50 6.16
C MET A 159 8.82 14.75 5.79
N PRO A 160 8.74 13.45 6.10
CA PRO A 160 7.48 12.72 6.02
C PRO A 160 6.58 13.11 7.19
N TYR A 161 5.32 13.39 6.91
CA TYR A 161 4.34 13.71 7.93
C TYR A 161 3.14 12.73 7.85
N PRO A 162 2.88 11.95 8.91
CA PRO A 162 1.77 11.02 8.95
C PRO A 162 0.47 11.74 9.35
N PHE A 163 -0.57 11.55 8.54
CA PHE A 163 -1.93 11.94 8.84
C PHE A 163 -2.76 10.70 9.13
N ARG A 164 -3.39 10.64 10.28
CA ARG A 164 -4.33 9.56 10.55
C ARG A 164 -5.48 9.61 9.56
N ILE A 165 -5.83 8.47 9.01
CA ILE A 165 -6.98 8.34 8.13
C ILE A 165 -8.20 8.08 8.99
N ASP A 166 -9.16 9.01 8.99
CA ASP A 166 -10.42 8.88 9.70
C ASP A 166 -11.56 8.56 8.73
N LYS A 167 -12.61 7.93 9.25
CA LYS A 167 -13.78 7.57 8.46
C LYS A 167 -14.47 8.82 7.91
N GLY A 168 -14.71 8.82 6.61
CA GLY A 168 -15.46 9.89 5.93
C GLY A 168 -14.66 11.15 5.65
N SER A 169 -13.34 11.17 5.97
CA SER A 169 -12.48 12.27 5.52
C SER A 169 -12.50 12.37 3.99
N LYS A 170 -12.51 13.59 3.47
CA LYS A 170 -12.54 13.87 2.04
C LYS A 170 -11.23 14.50 1.64
N ILE A 171 -10.54 13.88 0.72
CA ILE A 171 -9.29 14.39 0.13
C ILE A 171 -9.47 14.36 -1.38
N SER A 172 -9.13 15.45 -2.05
CA SER A 172 -9.15 15.52 -3.51
C SER A 172 -7.99 14.74 -4.11
N GLN A 173 -8.13 14.31 -5.35
CA GLN A 173 -7.13 13.47 -6.01
C GLN A 173 -5.77 14.19 -6.18
N ASP A 174 -5.78 15.50 -6.40
CA ASP A 174 -4.60 16.36 -6.53
C ASP A 174 -3.86 16.58 -5.20
N GLN A 175 -4.54 16.38 -4.07
CA GLN A 175 -3.99 16.52 -2.72
C GLN A 175 -3.77 15.18 -2.02
N MET A 176 -3.77 14.09 -2.78
CA MET A 176 -3.69 12.73 -2.24
C MET A 176 -2.38 12.50 -1.47
N TYR A 177 -2.40 11.54 -0.57
CA TYR A 177 -1.20 11.08 0.14
C TYR A 177 -0.22 10.44 -0.83
N ASN A 178 1.07 10.67 -0.59
CA ASN A 178 2.14 10.07 -1.38
C ASN A 178 2.33 8.58 -1.06
N TYR A 179 2.04 8.20 0.20
CA TYR A 179 2.27 6.85 0.70
C TYR A 179 1.22 6.51 1.76
N PHE A 180 0.81 5.27 1.84
CA PHE A 180 -0.12 4.78 2.87
C PHE A 180 0.61 3.81 3.76
N ILE A 181 0.53 4.01 5.08
CA ILE A 181 1.11 3.09 6.05
C ILE A 181 0.05 2.59 7.02
N PHE A 182 0.26 1.37 7.49
CA PHE A 182 -0.60 0.74 8.48
C PHE A 182 0.20 -0.19 9.39
N ASN A 183 -0.23 -0.29 10.63
CA ASN A 183 0.25 -1.26 11.60
C ASN A 183 -0.92 -1.86 12.37
N LEU A 184 -0.67 -2.88 13.18
CA LEU A 184 -1.71 -3.50 13.98
C LEU A 184 -2.32 -2.50 14.96
N LYS A 185 -3.63 -2.64 15.13
CA LYS A 185 -4.36 -2.05 16.26
C LYS A 185 -4.24 -3.01 17.43
N GLU A 186 -3.76 -2.51 18.55
CA GLU A 186 -3.73 -3.21 19.84
C GLU A 186 -5.14 -3.47 20.35
#